data_3c69866389510653e5ff2e975a3f62f7
#
_entry.id   3c69866389510653e5ff2e975a3f62f7
#
_cell.length_a   1.000
_cell.length_b   1.000
_cell.length_c   1.000
_cell.angle_alpha   90.00
_cell.angle_beta   90.00
_cell.angle_gamma   90.00
#
_symmetry.space_group_name_H-M   'P 1'
#
loop_
_entity.id
_entity.type
_entity.pdbx_description
1 polymer ?
#
loop_
_entity_poly.entity_id
_entity_poly.type
_entity_poly.pdbx_seq_one_letter_code
_entity_poly.pdbx_strand_id
1 'polypeptide(L)'
;SQGVGVINNSWGTNIRIEDNKSEGPDGGNTGVHLPVNSTADTEYEYFYFQKMYAGQPSFVQAAFDAVKDTQIVQVFTTGNHDFANPYHRPLYPYFHPETEQHWVAVAGLQQEEGKYTLIGRFNEAGNAKWWTVVAPGMDIYSSKVGLGTETEVKAVGEAYWANSSGTSMAAPHVTGAMGVLMWTAS
;
A
#
# COMPACT_ATOMS: atom_id res chain seq x y z
N SER A 1 20.58 -13.51 -15.84
CA SER A 1 19.34 -13.63 -15.05
C SER A 1 18.56 -12.33 -15.21
N GLN A 2 17.35 -12.38 -15.69
CA GLN A 2 16.49 -11.20 -15.70
C GLN A 2 16.04 -10.98 -14.25
N GLY A 3 16.73 -10.06 -13.54
CA GLY A 3 16.45 -9.77 -12.16
C GLY A 3 15.20 -8.92 -12.00
N VAL A 4 14.41 -9.19 -10.96
CA VAL A 4 13.37 -8.27 -10.49
C VAL A 4 14.08 -7.05 -9.88
N GLY A 5 13.70 -5.83 -10.31
CA GLY A 5 14.26 -4.59 -9.77
C GLY A 5 13.34 -3.92 -8.75
N VAL A 6 12.02 -4.11 -8.88
CA VAL A 6 11.01 -3.48 -8.03
C VAL A 6 9.84 -4.43 -7.78
N ILE A 7 9.30 -4.40 -6.56
CA ILE A 7 8.13 -5.19 -6.16
C ILE A 7 7.02 -4.23 -5.71
N ASN A 8 5.83 -4.35 -6.32
CA ASN A 8 4.66 -3.56 -5.96
C ASN A 8 3.80 -4.27 -4.92
N ASN A 9 3.57 -3.61 -3.78
CA ASN A 9 2.74 -4.08 -2.69
C ASN A 9 1.53 -3.13 -2.51
N SER A 10 0.55 -3.23 -3.39
CA SER A 10 -0.70 -2.44 -3.34
C SER A 10 -1.70 -2.96 -2.31
N TRP A 11 -1.22 -3.36 -1.16
CA TRP A 11 -2.00 -3.92 -0.07
C TRP A 11 -1.36 -3.57 1.28
N GLY A 12 -2.15 -3.62 2.32
CA GLY A 12 -1.70 -3.27 3.65
C GLY A 12 -2.45 -4.01 4.73
N THR A 13 -2.00 -3.87 5.95
CA THR A 13 -2.65 -4.40 7.15
C THR A 13 -2.66 -3.30 8.21
N ASN A 14 -3.77 -3.20 8.90
CA ASN A 14 -3.95 -2.28 10.01
C ASN A 14 -4.70 -3.01 11.12
N ILE A 15 -4.55 -2.55 12.35
CA ILE A 15 -5.32 -3.06 13.47
C ILE A 15 -6.78 -2.66 13.29
N ARG A 16 -7.68 -3.62 13.41
CA ARG A 16 -9.11 -3.37 13.45
C ARG A 16 -9.62 -3.61 14.86
N ILE A 17 -10.36 -2.64 15.36
CA ILE A 17 -11.14 -2.82 16.58
C ILE A 17 -12.44 -3.47 16.15
N GLU A 18 -12.73 -4.67 16.65
CA GLU A 18 -14.01 -5.30 16.44
C GLU A 18 -15.10 -4.42 17.04
N ASP A 19 -15.89 -3.84 16.16
CA ASP A 19 -17.14 -3.28 16.58
C ASP A 19 -18.13 -4.47 16.61
N ASN A 20 -18.77 -4.69 17.75
CA ASN A 20 -19.74 -5.78 17.97
C ASN A 20 -21.01 -5.64 17.12
N LYS A 21 -20.99 -4.91 16.03
CA LYS A 21 -22.09 -4.65 15.12
C LYS A 21 -21.87 -5.42 13.83
N SER A 22 -22.55 -6.54 13.74
CA SER A 22 -22.94 -7.29 12.54
C SER A 22 -21.88 -7.48 11.43
N GLU A 23 -21.77 -8.69 10.99
CA GLU A 23 -21.12 -9.05 9.73
C GLU A 23 -21.66 -8.17 8.59
N GLY A 24 -20.77 -7.55 7.81
CA GLY A 24 -21.15 -6.87 6.58
C GLY A 24 -21.75 -7.87 5.58
N PRO A 25 -22.46 -7.40 4.54
CA PRO A 25 -23.16 -8.24 3.59
C PRO A 25 -22.25 -9.29 2.89
N ASP A 26 -20.93 -9.10 2.94
CA ASP A 26 -19.95 -10.01 2.33
C ASP A 26 -19.22 -10.88 3.36
N GLY A 27 -19.70 -10.98 4.60
CA GLY A 27 -19.04 -11.72 5.69
C GLY A 27 -17.69 -11.12 6.11
N GLY A 28 -17.37 -9.93 5.65
CA GLY A 28 -16.15 -9.20 5.98
C GLY A 28 -16.21 -8.58 7.37
N ASN A 29 -15.11 -8.64 8.10
CA ASN A 29 -14.98 -7.99 9.39
C ASN A 29 -15.16 -6.46 9.23
N THR A 30 -16.25 -5.92 9.75
CA THR A 30 -16.65 -4.52 9.69
C THR A 30 -15.95 -3.64 10.75
N GLY A 31 -14.93 -4.16 11.43
CA GLY A 31 -14.22 -3.44 12.49
C GLY A 31 -13.66 -2.09 12.03
N VAL A 32 -13.74 -1.11 12.90
CA VAL A 32 -13.15 0.22 12.68
C VAL A 32 -11.63 0.12 12.68
N HIS A 33 -10.99 0.71 11.68
CA HIS A 33 -9.53 0.80 11.64
C HIS A 33 -9.01 1.66 12.79
N LEU A 34 -8.00 1.18 13.49
CA LEU A 34 -7.34 1.97 14.54
C LEU A 34 -6.59 3.13 13.87
N PRO A 35 -6.86 4.38 14.28
CA PRO A 35 -6.17 5.55 13.71
C PRO A 35 -4.66 5.51 13.98
N VAL A 36 -3.88 5.98 13.00
CA VAL A 36 -2.42 6.19 13.11
C VAL A 36 -2.12 7.68 12.91
N ASN A 37 -2.70 8.53 13.77
CA ASN A 37 -2.64 9.99 13.65
C ASN A 37 -1.48 10.62 14.44
N SER A 38 -0.85 9.87 15.33
CA SER A 38 0.27 10.32 16.15
C SER A 38 1.44 9.33 16.11
N THR A 39 2.60 9.76 16.58
CA THR A 39 3.75 8.86 16.77
C THR A 39 3.41 7.72 17.74
N ALA A 40 2.67 8.01 18.80
CA ALA A 40 2.26 6.97 19.76
C ALA A 40 1.34 5.91 19.13
N ASP A 41 0.45 6.32 18.23
CA ASP A 41 -0.42 5.38 17.50
C ASP A 41 0.42 4.48 16.58
N THR A 42 1.40 5.06 15.88
CA THR A 42 2.29 4.29 14.99
C THR A 42 3.17 3.31 15.76
N GLU A 43 3.67 3.70 16.92
CA GLU A 43 4.42 2.84 17.83
C GLU A 43 3.53 1.70 18.38
N TYR A 44 2.30 2.01 18.77
CA TYR A 44 1.35 1.01 19.23
C TYR A 44 1.06 -0.03 18.13
N GLU A 45 0.79 0.41 16.88
CA GLU A 45 0.55 -0.48 15.76
C GLU A 45 1.77 -1.37 15.48
N TYR A 46 2.97 -0.80 15.46
CA TYR A 46 4.22 -1.53 15.27
C TYR A 46 4.40 -2.62 16.32
N PHE A 47 4.31 -2.28 17.61
CA PHE A 47 4.49 -3.26 18.70
C PHE A 47 3.38 -4.31 18.75
N TYR A 48 2.16 -3.95 18.38
CA TYR A 48 1.07 -4.92 18.26
C TYR A 48 1.42 -6.02 17.25
N PHE A 49 1.88 -5.65 16.06
CA PHE A 49 2.26 -6.64 15.06
C PHE A 49 3.54 -7.39 15.43
N GLN A 50 4.50 -6.77 16.08
CA GLN A 50 5.67 -7.46 16.62
C GLN A 50 5.26 -8.55 17.63
N LYS A 51 4.31 -8.25 18.50
CA LYS A 51 3.79 -9.22 19.48
C LYS A 51 3.02 -10.37 18.80
N MET A 52 2.25 -10.09 17.78
CA MET A 52 1.53 -11.13 17.02
C MET A 52 2.48 -12.17 16.39
N TYR A 53 3.66 -11.72 15.96
CA TYR A 53 4.67 -12.56 15.34
C TYR A 53 5.76 -13.01 16.32
N ALA A 54 5.50 -12.97 17.64
CA ALA A 54 6.46 -13.31 18.67
C ALA A 54 7.16 -14.67 18.38
N GLY A 55 8.48 -14.64 18.22
CA GLY A 55 9.28 -15.82 17.88
C GLY A 55 9.33 -16.19 16.40
N GLN A 56 8.66 -15.42 15.52
CA GLN A 56 8.75 -15.57 14.05
C GLN A 56 9.00 -14.20 13.40
N PRO A 57 9.68 -14.14 12.25
CA PRO A 57 9.78 -12.91 11.47
C PRO A 57 8.38 -12.41 11.09
N SER A 58 8.13 -11.12 11.27
CA SER A 58 6.92 -10.52 10.70
C SER A 58 6.99 -10.59 9.17
N PHE A 59 5.82 -10.48 8.51
CA PHE A 59 5.80 -10.42 7.05
C PHE A 59 6.73 -9.32 6.51
N VAL A 60 6.78 -8.15 7.16
CA VAL A 60 7.61 -7.01 6.73
C VAL A 60 9.09 -7.33 6.88
N GLN A 61 9.47 -7.97 7.99
CA GLN A 61 10.85 -8.44 8.19
C GLN A 61 11.24 -9.47 7.13
N ALA A 62 10.36 -10.42 6.85
CA ALA A 62 10.62 -11.44 5.81
C ALA A 62 10.74 -10.80 4.41
N ALA A 63 9.92 -9.77 4.11
CA ALA A 63 10.02 -9.03 2.86
C ALA A 63 11.36 -8.28 2.75
N PHE A 64 11.86 -7.71 3.84
CA PHE A 64 13.18 -7.09 3.86
C PHE A 64 14.31 -8.13 3.73
N ASP A 65 14.26 -9.21 4.49
CA ASP A 65 15.26 -10.27 4.43
C ASP A 65 15.40 -10.88 3.02
N ALA A 66 14.31 -10.89 2.25
CA ALA A 66 14.33 -11.36 0.87
C ALA A 66 15.06 -10.42 -0.10
N VAL A 67 15.23 -9.14 0.24
CA VAL A 67 15.78 -8.13 -0.69
C VAL A 67 17.05 -7.45 -0.18
N LYS A 68 17.41 -7.54 1.10
CA LYS A 68 18.50 -6.80 1.76
C LYS A 68 19.88 -6.94 1.08
N ASP A 69 20.15 -8.06 0.42
CA ASP A 69 21.41 -8.33 -0.29
C ASP A 69 21.26 -8.13 -1.82
N THR A 70 20.26 -7.38 -2.24
CA THR A 70 19.93 -7.12 -3.66
C THR A 70 19.81 -5.63 -3.94
N GLN A 71 19.49 -5.28 -5.19
CA GLN A 71 19.10 -3.92 -5.60
C GLN A 71 17.58 -3.77 -5.70
N ILE A 72 16.81 -4.73 -5.18
CA ILE A 72 15.35 -4.72 -5.28
C ILE A 72 14.77 -3.71 -4.30
N VAL A 73 13.83 -2.91 -4.78
CA VAL A 73 13.06 -1.96 -3.98
C VAL A 73 11.62 -2.45 -3.80
N GLN A 74 11.13 -2.36 -2.57
CA GLN A 74 9.76 -2.67 -2.21
C GLN A 74 8.93 -1.38 -2.21
N VAL A 75 7.83 -1.36 -2.96
CA VAL A 75 6.89 -0.23 -3.02
C VAL A 75 5.64 -0.59 -2.20
N PHE A 76 5.29 0.22 -1.21
CA PHE A 76 4.12 0.02 -0.35
C PHE A 76 3.17 1.21 -0.40
N THR A 77 1.89 0.97 -0.22
CA THR A 77 0.84 2.00 -0.16
C THR A 77 0.67 2.55 1.25
N THR A 78 0.44 3.87 1.40
CA THR A 78 0.26 4.49 2.72
C THR A 78 -1.03 4.08 3.42
N GLY A 79 -2.12 3.85 2.66
CA GLY A 79 -3.44 3.48 3.20
C GLY A 79 -4.55 4.41 2.73
N ASN A 80 -5.82 4.08 3.04
CA ASN A 80 -7.02 4.72 2.50
C ASN A 80 -8.02 5.12 3.60
N HIS A 81 -7.56 5.63 4.74
CA HIS A 81 -8.42 5.92 5.88
C HIS A 81 -8.25 7.33 6.47
N ASP A 82 -7.67 8.26 5.69
CA ASP A 82 -7.51 9.65 6.10
C ASP A 82 -6.72 9.80 7.42
N PHE A 83 -5.66 9.05 7.58
CA PHE A 83 -4.79 9.14 8.75
C PHE A 83 -3.51 9.92 8.44
N ALA A 84 -3.00 10.61 9.45
CA ALA A 84 -1.80 11.44 9.32
C ALA A 84 -0.50 10.65 9.07
N ASN A 85 -0.51 9.34 9.32
CA ASN A 85 0.62 8.45 9.08
C ASN A 85 0.22 7.25 8.22
N PRO A 86 1.18 6.67 7.49
CA PRO A 86 1.01 5.37 6.86
C PRO A 86 0.81 4.27 7.90
N TYR A 87 0.29 3.14 7.46
CA TYR A 87 0.31 1.91 8.25
C TYR A 87 1.72 1.38 8.46
N HIS A 88 1.90 0.41 9.35
CA HIS A 88 3.21 -0.09 9.80
C HIS A 88 4.11 -0.60 8.66
N ARG A 89 3.58 -1.14 7.58
CA ARG A 89 4.40 -1.69 6.48
C ARG A 89 5.15 -0.62 5.71
N PRO A 90 4.49 0.42 5.12
CA PRO A 90 5.20 1.53 4.50
C PRO A 90 6.00 2.35 5.51
N LEU A 91 5.65 2.30 6.79
CA LEU A 91 6.34 2.99 7.88
C LEU A 91 7.52 2.19 8.48
N TYR A 92 7.79 0.99 7.98
CA TYR A 92 8.80 0.09 8.56
C TYR A 92 10.19 0.72 8.72
N PRO A 93 10.73 1.51 7.76
CA PRO A 93 12.02 2.18 7.94
C PRO A 93 12.09 3.17 9.10
N TYR A 94 10.98 3.68 9.60
CA TYR A 94 10.95 4.52 10.79
C TYR A 94 11.49 3.78 12.03
N PHE A 95 11.21 2.49 12.14
CA PHE A 95 11.66 1.62 13.22
C PHE A 95 12.93 0.85 12.86
N HIS A 96 13.23 0.70 11.57
CA HIS A 96 14.33 -0.07 10.99
C HIS A 96 15.02 0.74 9.89
N PRO A 97 15.82 1.77 10.25
CA PRO A 97 16.45 2.66 9.27
C PRO A 97 17.31 1.95 8.22
N GLU A 98 17.86 0.78 8.54
CA GLU A 98 18.62 -0.06 7.62
C GLU A 98 17.81 -0.54 6.42
N THR A 99 16.48 -0.47 6.47
CA THR A 99 15.59 -0.91 5.39
C THR A 99 15.30 0.19 4.37
N GLU A 100 15.61 1.45 4.66
CA GLU A 100 15.17 2.62 3.87
C GLU A 100 15.60 2.54 2.41
N GLN A 101 16.80 2.08 2.11
CA GLN A 101 17.31 1.96 0.73
C GLN A 101 16.51 0.96 -0.14
N HIS A 102 15.74 0.08 0.48
CA HIS A 102 14.90 -0.92 -0.20
C HIS A 102 13.40 -0.59 -0.14
N TRP A 103 13.04 0.61 0.33
CA TRP A 103 11.67 0.93 0.69
C TRP A 103 11.16 2.22 0.05
N VAL A 104 9.99 2.18 -0.55
CA VAL A 104 9.27 3.37 -1.00
C VAL A 104 7.82 3.28 -0.53
N ALA A 105 7.35 4.30 0.17
CA ALA A 105 5.95 4.49 0.46
C ALA A 105 5.29 5.34 -0.63
N VAL A 106 4.03 5.06 -0.96
CA VAL A 106 3.29 5.81 -1.98
C VAL A 106 1.97 6.30 -1.43
N ALA A 107 1.82 7.62 -1.38
CA ALA A 107 0.57 8.30 -1.07
C ALA A 107 -0.18 8.67 -2.37
N GLY A 108 -1.50 8.83 -2.26
CA GLY A 108 -2.36 9.10 -3.40
C GLY A 108 -2.62 10.60 -3.59
N LEU A 109 -2.70 11.03 -4.85
CA LEU A 109 -3.14 12.35 -5.25
C LEU A 109 -4.46 12.27 -6.04
N GLN A 110 -5.27 13.32 -5.92
CA GLN A 110 -6.36 13.61 -6.82
C GLN A 110 -5.93 14.67 -7.83
N GLN A 111 -6.33 14.51 -9.07
CA GLN A 111 -6.21 15.54 -10.09
C GLN A 111 -7.57 16.19 -10.33
N GLU A 112 -7.65 17.49 -10.12
CA GLU A 112 -8.81 18.31 -10.45
C GLU A 112 -8.35 19.54 -11.23
N GLU A 113 -8.97 19.80 -12.39
CA GLU A 113 -8.70 20.98 -13.23
C GLU A 113 -7.19 21.22 -13.50
N GLY A 114 -6.44 20.15 -13.69
CA GLY A 114 -4.98 20.22 -13.93
C GLY A 114 -4.12 20.44 -12.69
N LYS A 115 -4.72 20.48 -11.49
CA LYS A 115 -4.00 20.56 -10.22
C LYS A 115 -4.00 19.21 -9.52
N TYR A 116 -2.91 18.93 -8.83
CA TYR A 116 -2.80 17.76 -7.97
C TYR A 116 -2.92 18.19 -6.51
N THR A 117 -3.82 17.53 -5.79
CA THR A 117 -4.07 17.80 -4.37
C THR A 117 -4.00 16.52 -3.56
N LEU A 118 -3.55 16.64 -2.32
CA LEU A 118 -3.78 15.62 -1.31
C LEU A 118 -5.27 15.63 -0.97
N ILE A 119 -5.83 14.48 -0.75
CA ILE A 119 -7.24 14.35 -0.35
C ILE A 119 -7.35 13.62 0.98
N GLY A 120 -8.24 14.09 1.83
CA GLY A 120 -8.58 13.50 3.12
C GLY A 120 -9.28 12.13 3.01
N ARG A 121 -8.81 11.29 2.12
CA ARG A 121 -9.27 9.92 1.91
C ARG A 121 -8.13 8.91 1.98
N PHE A 122 -6.91 9.39 1.74
CA PHE A 122 -5.70 8.58 1.76
C PHE A 122 -4.86 8.94 2.97
N ASN A 123 -4.16 7.98 3.52
CA ASN A 123 -3.22 8.26 4.58
C ASN A 123 -2.08 9.13 4.04
N GLU A 124 -1.67 10.10 4.85
CA GLU A 124 -0.56 10.99 4.54
C GLU A 124 0.80 10.30 4.72
N ALA A 125 1.87 11.01 4.37
CA ALA A 125 3.24 10.52 4.51
C ALA A 125 3.71 10.48 5.98
N GLY A 126 3.25 11.39 6.82
CA GLY A 126 3.58 11.46 8.24
C GLY A 126 5.05 11.21 8.56
N ASN A 127 5.31 10.24 9.40
CA ASN A 127 6.65 9.84 9.81
C ASN A 127 7.46 9.13 8.70
N ALA A 128 6.80 8.74 7.59
CA ALA A 128 7.45 8.14 6.41
C ALA A 128 7.85 9.16 5.34
N LYS A 129 7.75 10.45 5.59
CA LYS A 129 7.91 11.53 4.59
C LYS A 129 9.23 11.49 3.80
N TRP A 130 10.29 10.90 4.35
CA TRP A 130 11.62 10.87 3.73
C TRP A 130 11.77 9.83 2.60
N TRP A 131 10.97 8.78 2.62
CA TRP A 131 10.92 7.74 1.59
C TRP A 131 9.54 7.63 0.94
N THR A 132 8.69 8.64 1.11
CA THR A 132 7.36 8.69 0.48
C THR A 132 7.39 9.52 -0.79
N VAL A 133 6.82 8.97 -1.84
CA VAL A 133 6.47 9.68 -3.07
C VAL A 133 4.96 9.71 -3.25
N VAL A 134 4.48 10.56 -4.13
CA VAL A 134 3.05 10.71 -4.42
C VAL A 134 2.76 10.39 -5.87
N ALA A 135 1.60 9.81 -6.14
CA ALA A 135 1.16 9.52 -7.50
C ALA A 135 -0.37 9.60 -7.60
N PRO A 136 -0.93 9.76 -8.81
CA PRO A 136 -2.38 9.75 -9.00
C PRO A 136 -3.01 8.48 -8.44
N GLY A 137 -4.02 8.64 -7.59
CA GLY A 137 -4.71 7.52 -6.92
C GLY A 137 -6.24 7.63 -6.98
N MET A 138 -6.80 8.68 -7.64
CA MET A 138 -8.24 8.87 -7.79
C MET A 138 -8.66 8.65 -9.23
N ASP A 139 -9.78 7.94 -9.37
CA ASP A 139 -10.46 7.69 -10.66
C ASP A 139 -9.53 7.12 -11.74
N ILE A 140 -8.64 6.23 -11.33
CA ILE A 140 -7.69 5.60 -12.23
C ILE A 140 -8.41 4.53 -13.07
N TYR A 141 -8.45 4.77 -14.37
CA TYR A 141 -9.07 3.88 -15.34
C TYR A 141 -8.13 2.73 -15.69
N SER A 142 -8.53 1.51 -15.41
CA SER A 142 -7.72 0.33 -15.62
C SER A 142 -8.58 -0.92 -15.88
N SER A 143 -7.93 -1.99 -16.32
CA SER A 143 -8.58 -3.28 -16.45
C SER A 143 -9.08 -3.78 -15.10
N LYS A 144 -10.25 -4.36 -15.08
CA LYS A 144 -10.88 -4.95 -13.89
C LYS A 144 -11.30 -6.39 -14.21
N VAL A 145 -11.02 -7.30 -13.30
CA VAL A 145 -11.62 -8.63 -13.33
C VAL A 145 -13.10 -8.45 -12.98
N GLY A 146 -14.00 -8.89 -13.85
CA GLY A 146 -15.43 -8.85 -13.58
C GLY A 146 -15.73 -9.75 -12.40
N LEU A 147 -16.25 -9.18 -11.32
CA LEU A 147 -16.93 -9.94 -10.27
C LEU A 147 -18.35 -10.25 -10.74
N GLY A 148 -18.46 -11.03 -11.83
CA GLY A 148 -19.72 -11.70 -12.16
C GLY A 148 -19.93 -12.85 -11.16
N THR A 149 -21.15 -13.13 -10.80
CA THR A 149 -21.51 -14.40 -10.18
C THR A 149 -20.86 -15.51 -10.99
N GLU A 150 -20.42 -16.59 -10.38
CA GLU A 150 -19.62 -17.70 -10.94
C GLU A 150 -20.08 -18.27 -12.32
N THR A 151 -21.21 -17.80 -12.83
CA THR A 151 -21.82 -18.20 -14.11
C THR A 151 -21.51 -17.27 -15.28
N GLU A 152 -20.90 -16.10 -15.07
CA GLU A 152 -20.56 -15.19 -16.17
C GLU A 152 -19.03 -15.02 -16.32
N VAL A 153 -18.37 -16.08 -16.71
CA VAL A 153 -17.09 -15.95 -17.43
C VAL A 153 -17.45 -15.42 -18.81
N LYS A 154 -17.41 -14.10 -18.98
CA LYS A 154 -17.61 -13.52 -20.30
C LYS A 154 -16.51 -14.00 -21.25
N ALA A 155 -16.90 -14.22 -22.49
CA ALA A 155 -16.05 -14.75 -23.53
C ALA A 155 -14.71 -13.99 -23.60
N VAL A 156 -13.64 -14.70 -23.87
CA VAL A 156 -12.32 -14.18 -24.18
C VAL A 156 -12.45 -13.05 -25.20
N GLY A 157 -12.23 -11.79 -24.78
CA GLY A 157 -12.30 -10.63 -25.66
C GLY A 157 -13.09 -9.43 -25.12
N GLU A 158 -13.92 -9.58 -24.08
CA GLU A 158 -14.56 -8.44 -23.42
C GLU A 158 -13.67 -7.94 -22.28
N ALA A 159 -12.87 -6.91 -22.57
CA ALA A 159 -12.09 -6.21 -21.55
C ALA A 159 -13.03 -5.42 -20.63
N TYR A 160 -13.01 -5.75 -19.33
CA TYR A 160 -13.65 -4.93 -18.35
C TYR A 160 -12.69 -3.81 -17.94
N TRP A 161 -13.17 -2.61 -18.05
CA TRP A 161 -12.46 -1.42 -17.64
C TRP A 161 -13.30 -0.67 -16.61
N ALA A 162 -12.69 -0.17 -15.57
CA ALA A 162 -13.38 0.62 -14.57
C ALA A 162 -12.41 1.59 -13.91
N ASN A 163 -12.99 2.68 -13.38
CA ASN A 163 -12.27 3.57 -12.49
C ASN A 163 -12.19 2.95 -11.10
N SER A 164 -11.02 3.06 -10.50
CA SER A 164 -10.79 2.71 -9.09
C SER A 164 -9.98 3.80 -8.42
N SER A 165 -10.21 3.96 -7.10
CA SER A 165 -9.52 4.96 -6.31
C SER A 165 -8.89 4.32 -5.07
N GLY A 166 -7.66 4.71 -4.78
CA GLY A 166 -6.90 4.20 -3.64
C GLY A 166 -5.40 4.44 -3.81
N THR A 167 -4.68 4.42 -2.71
CA THR A 167 -3.21 4.38 -2.75
C THR A 167 -2.71 3.11 -3.48
N SER A 168 -3.55 2.07 -3.55
CA SER A 168 -3.32 0.86 -4.35
C SER A 168 -3.24 1.14 -5.85
N MET A 169 -3.88 2.21 -6.35
CA MET A 169 -3.79 2.68 -7.73
C MET A 169 -2.61 3.63 -7.94
N ALA A 170 -2.19 4.33 -6.91
CA ALA A 170 -1.01 5.21 -6.95
C ALA A 170 0.32 4.41 -7.02
N ALA A 171 0.45 3.35 -6.23
CA ALA A 171 1.69 2.57 -6.14
C ALA A 171 2.16 1.97 -7.48
N PRO A 172 1.31 1.42 -8.35
CA PRO A 172 1.73 0.92 -9.67
C PRO A 172 2.32 1.98 -10.59
N HIS A 173 1.89 3.25 -10.49
CA HIS A 173 2.51 4.34 -11.25
C HIS A 173 3.98 4.53 -10.88
N VAL A 174 4.26 4.53 -9.57
CA VAL A 174 5.63 4.63 -9.05
C VAL A 174 6.44 3.41 -9.45
N THR A 175 5.88 2.21 -9.29
CA THR A 175 6.55 0.95 -9.66
C THR A 175 6.91 0.93 -11.14
N GLY A 176 5.99 1.36 -12.03
CA GLY A 176 6.23 1.47 -13.46
C GLY A 176 7.33 2.48 -13.80
N ALA A 177 7.30 3.66 -13.19
CA ALA A 177 8.33 4.67 -13.37
C ALA A 177 9.72 4.18 -12.92
N MET A 178 9.81 3.51 -11.77
CA MET A 178 11.04 2.90 -11.28
C MET A 178 11.56 1.81 -12.23
N GLY A 179 10.66 0.97 -12.76
CA GLY A 179 11.03 -0.05 -13.75
C GLY A 179 11.67 0.55 -15.01
N VAL A 180 11.14 1.67 -15.52
CA VAL A 180 11.72 2.39 -16.65
C VAL A 180 13.08 2.96 -16.28
N LEU A 181 13.22 3.62 -15.12
CA LEU A 181 14.48 4.20 -14.67
C LEU A 181 15.57 3.14 -14.50
N MET A 182 15.24 1.99 -13.91
CA MET A 182 16.19 0.89 -13.73
C MET A 182 16.63 0.28 -15.07
N TRP A 183 15.71 0.19 -16.05
CA TRP A 183 16.05 -0.31 -17.38
C TRP A 183 16.94 0.62 -18.15
N THR A 184 16.76 1.94 -18.01
CA THR A 184 17.59 2.95 -18.73
C THR A 184 18.96 3.13 -18.08
N ALA A 185 19.17 2.69 -16.85
CA ALA A 185 20.43 2.77 -16.11
C ALA A 185 21.30 1.50 -16.23
N SER A 186 20.80 0.45 -16.87
CA SER A 186 21.48 -0.82 -17.11
C SER A 186 22.15 -0.86 -18.48
#